data_bba6e4e13df72b36c588916969a130d1
#
_entry.id   bba6e4e13df72b36c588916969a130d1
#
_cell.length_a   1.000
_cell.length_b   1.000
_cell.length_c   1.000
_cell.angle_alpha   90.00
_cell.angle_beta   90.00
_cell.angle_gamma   90.00
#
_symmetry.space_group_name_H-M   'P 1'
#
loop_
_entity.id
_entity.type
_entity.pdbx_description
1 polymer ?
#
loop_
_entity_poly.entity_id
_entity_poly.type
_entity_poly.pdbx_seq_one_letter_code
_entity_poly.pdbx_strand_id
1 'polypeptide(L)'
;DFIKSDTEGHDFKVILGAEDSLKNGVIDIWQFEYNSKWINARNYLKDVFDFVEDMDYFVGKISKNGVEVFDKWHPELERFFESNYLLIKKNNKLSKNLYKNVIFNQYNVLISKE
;
A
#
# COMPACT_ATOMS: atom_id res chain seq x y z
N ASP A 1 12.11 -7.17 -8.54
CA ASP A 1 12.32 -5.78 -8.97
C ASP A 1 11.66 -4.81 -8.00
N PHE A 2 12.33 -3.70 -7.79
CA PHE A 2 11.83 -2.59 -6.97
C PHE A 2 11.41 -1.46 -7.89
N ILE A 3 10.18 -0.95 -7.70
CA ILE A 3 9.65 0.17 -8.46
C ILE A 3 9.26 1.29 -7.50
N LYS A 4 9.56 2.51 -7.88
CA LYS A 4 9.11 3.69 -7.15
C LYS A 4 8.41 4.62 -8.12
N SER A 5 7.18 5.00 -7.81
CA SER A 5 6.44 5.98 -8.59
C SER A 5 6.17 7.22 -7.76
N ASP A 6 6.23 8.38 -8.43
CA ASP A 6 5.94 9.68 -7.83
C ASP A 6 5.38 10.54 -8.95
N THR A 7 4.08 10.41 -9.19
CA THR A 7 3.42 10.96 -10.38
C THR A 7 2.45 12.09 -10.06
N GLU A 8 2.58 12.68 -8.88
CA GLU A 8 1.77 13.83 -8.49
C GLU A 8 0.27 13.54 -8.55
N GLY A 9 -0.14 12.39 -7.98
CA GLY A 9 -1.54 12.02 -7.88
C GLY A 9 -2.02 10.98 -8.89
N HIS A 10 -1.19 10.56 -9.83
CA HIS A 10 -1.56 9.57 -10.84
C HIS A 10 -1.00 8.19 -10.54
N ASP A 11 -0.50 7.97 -9.33
CA ASP A 11 0.18 6.71 -8.97
C ASP A 11 -0.72 5.49 -9.13
N PHE A 12 -2.00 5.59 -8.80
CA PHE A 12 -2.90 4.46 -8.95
C PHE A 12 -3.06 4.07 -10.43
N LYS A 13 -3.10 5.05 -11.33
CA LYS A 13 -3.19 4.77 -12.77
C LYS A 13 -1.95 4.05 -13.26
N VAL A 14 -0.78 4.40 -12.73
CA VAL A 14 0.47 3.72 -13.08
C VAL A 14 0.44 2.27 -12.57
N ILE A 15 -0.07 2.06 -11.37
CA ILE A 15 -0.23 0.72 -10.81
C ILE A 15 -1.18 -0.12 -11.66
N LEU A 16 -2.31 0.45 -12.07
CA LEU A 16 -3.27 -0.22 -12.97
C LEU A 16 -2.59 -0.64 -14.27
N GLY A 17 -1.75 0.23 -14.82
CA GLY A 17 -1.04 -0.06 -16.08
C GLY A 17 -0.04 -1.20 -15.96
N ALA A 18 0.33 -1.58 -14.75
CA ALA A 18 1.27 -2.67 -14.50
C ALA A 18 0.58 -3.96 -14.03
N GLU A 19 -0.71 -4.10 -14.29
CA GLU A 19 -1.51 -5.23 -13.80
C GLU A 19 -0.87 -6.58 -14.11
N ASP A 20 -0.44 -6.79 -15.36
CA ASP A 20 0.16 -8.06 -15.75
C ASP A 20 1.44 -8.36 -15.00
N SER A 21 2.29 -7.35 -14.83
CA SER A 21 3.56 -7.51 -14.09
C SER A 21 3.31 -7.85 -12.62
N LEU A 22 2.29 -7.25 -12.04
CA LEU A 22 1.90 -7.56 -10.66
C LEU A 22 1.35 -8.98 -10.55
N LYS A 23 0.45 -9.36 -11.44
CA LYS A 23 -0.14 -10.72 -11.45
C LYS A 23 0.92 -11.80 -11.67
N ASN A 24 1.92 -11.50 -12.50
CA ASN A 24 2.98 -12.46 -12.81
C ASN A 24 4.09 -12.48 -11.75
N GLY A 25 4.00 -11.62 -10.75
CA GLY A 25 4.93 -11.63 -9.62
C GLY A 25 6.34 -11.16 -9.94
N VAL A 26 6.53 -10.41 -11.04
CA VAL A 26 7.87 -9.90 -11.38
C VAL A 26 8.25 -8.66 -10.57
N ILE A 27 7.29 -8.05 -9.89
CA ILE A 27 7.55 -6.89 -9.04
C ILE A 27 7.56 -7.36 -7.59
N ASP A 28 8.68 -7.16 -6.91
CA ASP A 28 8.82 -7.54 -5.51
C ASP A 28 8.26 -6.47 -4.57
N ILE A 29 8.61 -5.22 -4.85
CA ILE A 29 8.16 -4.08 -4.06
C ILE A 29 7.87 -2.91 -4.99
N TRP A 30 6.75 -2.25 -4.76
CA TRP A 30 6.38 -1.01 -5.45
C TRP A 30 6.10 0.06 -4.41
N GLN A 31 6.89 1.13 -4.41
CA GLN A 31 6.64 2.28 -3.55
C GLN A 31 5.87 3.35 -4.32
N PHE A 32 4.78 3.83 -3.74
CA PHE A 32 4.00 4.90 -4.35
C PHE A 32 3.65 5.96 -3.30
N GLU A 33 3.37 7.17 -3.78
CA GLU A 33 3.00 8.27 -2.92
C GLU A 33 1.49 8.45 -2.92
N TYR A 34 0.94 8.65 -1.74
CA TYR A 34 -0.48 8.93 -1.53
C TYR A 34 -0.59 10.29 -0.88
N ASN A 35 -1.47 11.16 -1.41
CA ASN A 35 -1.66 12.50 -0.87
C ASN A 35 -2.99 13.09 -1.35
N SER A 36 -3.22 14.38 -1.07
CA SER A 36 -4.46 15.06 -1.42
C SER A 36 -4.70 15.16 -2.93
N LYS A 37 -3.68 15.01 -3.76
CA LYS A 37 -3.84 15.07 -5.21
C LYS A 37 -4.62 13.87 -5.74
N TRP A 38 -4.72 12.80 -4.96
CA TRP A 38 -5.56 11.65 -5.30
C TRP A 38 -7.04 12.06 -5.40
N ILE A 39 -7.46 13.07 -4.64
CA ILE A 39 -8.84 13.58 -4.71
C ILE A 39 -9.14 14.11 -6.11
N ASN A 40 -8.22 14.88 -6.69
CA ASN A 40 -8.40 15.44 -8.03
C ASN A 40 -8.44 14.37 -9.10
N ALA A 41 -7.69 13.28 -8.91
CA ALA A 41 -7.70 12.14 -9.82
C ALA A 41 -8.89 11.21 -9.56
N ARG A 42 -9.68 11.48 -8.52
CA ARG A 42 -10.81 10.66 -8.08
C ARG A 42 -10.41 9.24 -7.75
N ASN A 43 -9.21 9.09 -7.20
CA ASN A 43 -8.69 7.82 -6.74
C ASN A 43 -8.60 7.80 -5.23
N TYR A 44 -8.75 6.62 -4.66
CA TYR A 44 -8.69 6.40 -3.23
C TYR A 44 -7.66 5.34 -2.92
N LEU A 45 -7.10 5.39 -1.72
CA LEU A 45 -6.23 4.32 -1.25
C LEU A 45 -6.98 2.98 -1.26
N LYS A 46 -8.29 3.03 -0.97
CA LYS A 46 -9.14 1.85 -1.06
C LYS A 46 -9.07 1.19 -2.43
N ASP A 47 -8.93 1.96 -3.50
CA ASP A 47 -8.83 1.41 -4.85
C ASP A 47 -7.60 0.51 -4.99
N VAL A 48 -6.50 0.86 -4.34
CA VAL A 48 -5.30 0.03 -4.34
C VAL A 48 -5.55 -1.28 -3.60
N PHE A 49 -6.16 -1.20 -2.42
CA PHE A 49 -6.50 -2.39 -1.64
C PHE A 49 -7.40 -3.34 -2.44
N ASP A 50 -8.44 -2.78 -3.08
CA ASP A 50 -9.38 -3.58 -3.86
C ASP A 50 -8.69 -4.20 -5.08
N PHE A 51 -7.81 -3.45 -5.73
CA PHE A 51 -7.11 -3.91 -6.93
C PHE A 51 -6.18 -5.09 -6.65
N VAL A 52 -5.49 -5.08 -5.51
CA VAL A 52 -4.52 -6.13 -5.18
C VAL A 52 -5.10 -7.23 -4.29
N GLU A 53 -6.38 -7.15 -3.95
CA GLU A 53 -7.02 -8.10 -3.02
C GLU A 53 -6.80 -9.56 -3.41
N ASP A 54 -6.95 -9.85 -4.70
CA ASP A 54 -6.79 -11.21 -5.21
C ASP A 54 -5.37 -11.48 -5.73
N MET A 55 -4.48 -10.56 -5.52
CA MET A 55 -3.09 -10.70 -5.91
C MET A 55 -2.23 -11.04 -4.69
N ASP A 56 -1.02 -11.50 -4.94
CA ASP A 56 -0.12 -11.96 -3.89
C ASP A 56 0.71 -10.78 -3.34
N TYR A 57 0.03 -9.73 -2.89
CA TYR A 57 0.67 -8.52 -2.37
C TYR A 57 0.04 -8.06 -1.06
N PHE A 58 0.89 -7.56 -0.17
CA PHE A 58 0.47 -6.80 0.99
C PHE A 58 0.49 -5.31 0.66
N VAL A 59 -0.35 -4.53 1.33
CA VAL A 59 -0.25 -3.07 1.31
C VAL A 59 0.38 -2.63 2.62
N GLY A 60 1.49 -1.91 2.53
CA GLY A 60 2.19 -1.41 3.70
C GLY A 60 2.33 0.10 3.65
N LYS A 61 2.40 0.72 4.81
CA LYS A 61 2.64 2.15 4.95
C LYS A 61 4.00 2.35 5.59
N ILE A 62 4.82 3.20 4.98
CA ILE A 62 6.11 3.54 5.55
C ILE A 62 5.87 4.49 6.71
N SER A 63 6.29 4.08 7.90
CA SER A 63 6.16 4.87 9.11
C SER A 63 7.54 5.18 9.68
N LYS A 64 7.56 5.98 10.73
CA LYS A 64 8.78 6.37 11.42
C LYS A 64 9.57 5.15 11.92
N ASN A 65 8.89 4.07 12.26
CA ASN A 65 9.50 2.89 12.89
C ASN A 65 9.52 1.66 11.99
N GLY A 66 9.35 1.84 10.67
CA GLY A 66 9.37 0.74 9.73
C GLY A 66 8.13 0.70 8.86
N VAL A 67 7.72 -0.48 8.44
CA VAL A 67 6.57 -0.65 7.56
C VAL A 67 5.42 -1.27 8.32
N GLU A 68 4.29 -0.57 8.29
CA GLU A 68 3.04 -1.06 8.87
C GLU A 68 2.24 -1.75 7.77
N VAL A 69 1.98 -3.04 7.93
CA VAL A 69 1.27 -3.85 6.93
C VAL A 69 -0.19 -4.02 7.35
N PHE A 70 -1.09 -3.68 6.43
CA PHE A 70 -2.53 -3.74 6.64
C PHE A 70 -3.13 -4.88 5.82
N ASP A 71 -3.94 -5.73 6.46
CA ASP A 71 -4.66 -6.80 5.74
C ASP A 71 -5.82 -6.26 4.91
N LYS A 72 -6.42 -5.16 5.37
CA LYS A 72 -7.57 -4.57 4.71
C LYS A 72 -7.59 -3.07 4.89
N TRP A 73 -8.30 -2.41 3.99
CA TRP A 73 -8.51 -0.98 4.05
C TRP A 73 -9.36 -0.59 5.27
N HIS A 74 -9.11 0.62 5.78
CA HIS A 74 -9.90 1.22 6.86
C HIS A 74 -10.07 2.70 6.58
N PRO A 75 -11.23 3.30 6.92
CA PRO A 75 -11.44 4.73 6.69
C PRO A 75 -10.38 5.65 7.28
N GLU A 76 -9.76 5.25 8.39
CA GLU A 76 -8.69 6.06 9.00
C GLU A 76 -7.45 6.16 8.12
N LEU A 77 -7.30 5.29 7.12
CA LEU A 77 -6.22 5.39 6.15
C LEU A 77 -6.54 6.38 5.03
N GLU A 78 -7.82 6.73 4.85
CA GLU A 78 -8.25 7.56 3.72
C GLU A 78 -8.38 9.02 4.12
N ARG A 79 -7.27 9.59 4.59
CA ARG A 79 -7.25 10.97 5.04
C ARG A 79 -6.56 11.92 4.08
N PHE A 80 -5.99 11.39 3.01
CA PHE A 80 -5.32 12.17 1.97
C PHE A 80 -4.12 12.98 2.47
N PHE A 81 -3.58 12.63 3.63
CA PHE A 81 -2.32 13.19 4.11
C PHE A 81 -1.16 12.49 3.42
N GLU A 82 -0.13 13.25 3.11
CA GLU A 82 1.03 12.71 2.40
C GLU A 82 1.64 11.52 3.15
N SER A 83 1.76 10.42 2.45
CA SER A 83 2.35 9.19 2.97
C SER A 83 2.91 8.37 1.83
N ASN A 84 3.94 7.58 2.13
CA ASN A 84 4.47 6.63 1.18
C ASN A 84 3.99 5.24 1.55
N TYR A 85 3.48 4.53 0.55
CA TYR A 85 2.96 3.19 0.70
C TYR A 85 3.76 2.22 -0.14
N LEU A 86 3.66 0.94 0.19
CA LEU A 86 4.33 -0.13 -0.53
C LEU A 86 3.32 -1.22 -0.90
N LEU A 87 3.47 -1.73 -2.13
CA LEU A 87 2.95 -3.04 -2.47
C LEU A 87 4.12 -4.00 -2.28
N ILE A 88 3.94 -5.03 -1.46
CA ILE A 88 5.00 -5.95 -1.11
C ILE A 88 4.55 -7.36 -1.47
N LYS A 89 5.31 -8.03 -2.34
CA LYS A 89 5.00 -9.40 -2.70
C LYS A 89 5.07 -10.29 -1.46
N LYS A 90 4.04 -11.10 -1.24
CA LYS A 90 3.91 -11.89 0.00
C LYS A 90 5.05 -12.86 0.24
N ASN A 91 5.65 -13.36 -0.81
CA ASN A 91 6.78 -14.28 -0.71
C ASN A 91 8.14 -13.58 -0.64
N ASN A 92 8.12 -12.26 -0.50
CA ASN A 92 9.37 -11.50 -0.44
C ASN A 92 10.08 -11.80 0.87
N LYS A 93 11.31 -12.30 0.76
CA LYS A 93 12.14 -12.64 1.92
C LYS A 93 12.78 -11.41 2.56
N LEU A 94 12.59 -10.22 1.96
CA LEU A 94 13.14 -9.00 2.52
C LEU A 94 12.50 -8.74 3.88
N SER A 95 13.23 -9.14 4.87
CA SER A 95 13.14 -8.69 6.25
C SER A 95 11.74 -8.63 6.83
N LYS A 96 11.19 -9.81 7.11
CA LYS A 96 10.03 -9.91 8.01
C LYS A 96 10.23 -9.09 9.29
N ASN A 97 11.47 -8.78 9.63
CA ASN A 97 11.83 -7.99 10.80
C ASN A 97 11.50 -6.50 10.63
N LEU A 98 11.29 -6.03 9.40
CA LEU A 98 10.92 -4.64 9.12
C LEU A 98 9.42 -4.42 9.04
N TYR A 99 8.64 -5.51 9.03
CA TYR A 99 7.18 -5.43 8.91
C TYR A 99 6.53 -5.55 10.27
N LYS A 100 5.52 -4.73 10.47
CA LYS A 100 4.66 -4.83 11.64
C LYS A 100 3.23 -4.97 11.12
N ASN A 101 2.60 -6.11 11.42
CA ASN A 101 1.19 -6.29 11.08
C ASN A 101 0.36 -5.49 12.06
N VAL A 102 -0.51 -4.64 11.54
CA VAL A 102 -1.32 -3.73 12.34
C VAL A 102 -2.79 -3.81 11.94
N ILE A 103 -3.65 -3.40 12.85
CA ILE A 103 -5.09 -3.38 12.62
C ILE A 103 -5.67 -2.21 13.43
N PHE A 104 -6.79 -1.67 12.98
CA PHE A 104 -7.53 -0.67 13.75
C PHE A 104 -8.50 -1.38 14.68
N ASN A 105 -8.53 -0.96 15.94
CA ASN A 105 -9.45 -1.52 16.92
C ASN A 105 -10.83 -0.84 16.81
N GLN A 106 -11.75 -1.21 17.68
CA GLN A 106 -13.13 -0.67 17.68
C GLN A 106 -13.19 0.84 17.90
N TYR A 107 -12.12 1.45 18.41
CA TYR A 107 -12.04 2.89 18.63
C TYR A 107 -11.27 3.60 17.51
N ASN A 108 -11.02 2.89 16.40
CA ASN A 108 -10.24 3.40 15.27
C ASN A 108 -8.81 3.77 15.64
N VAL A 109 -8.26 3.07 16.61
CA VAL A 109 -6.86 3.26 17.03
C VAL A 109 -6.03 2.10 16.48
N LEU A 110 -4.87 2.44 15.92
CA LEU A 110 -3.96 1.49 15.33
C LEU A 110 -3.25 0.69 16.43
N ILE A 111 -3.33 -0.62 16.35
CA ILE A 111 -2.68 -1.53 17.29
C ILE A 111 -1.98 -2.65 16.53
N SER A 112 -1.05 -3.33 17.21
CA SER A 112 -0.39 -4.50 16.63
C SER A 112 -1.39 -5.64 16.48
N LYS A 113 -1.34 -6.29 15.33
CA LYS A 113 -2.13 -7.49 15.08
C LYS A 113 -1.31 -8.69 15.52
N GLU A 114 -1.88 -9.50 16.36
CA GLU A 114 -1.22 -10.73 16.82
C GLU A 114 -1.84 -11.98 16.26
#